data_8bf47bc4f04c685ea27557da5bd098b6
#
_entry.id   8bf47bc4f04c685ea27557da5bd098b6
#
_cell.length_a   1.000
_cell.length_b   1.000
_cell.length_c   1.000
_cell.angle_alpha   90.00
_cell.angle_beta   90.00
_cell.angle_gamma   90.00
#
_symmetry.space_group_name_H-M   'P 1'
#
loop_
_entity.id
_entity.type
_entity.pdbx_description
1 polymer ?
#
loop_
_entity_poly.entity_id
_entity_poly.type
_entity_poly.pdbx_seq_one_letter_code
_entity_poly.pdbx_strand_id
1 'polypeptide(L)'
;MIIADMHTHSDFSGDSETPMEKQAEKAVRLGLKHYCFTDHEDLYYPEVQDENGNPVNIFKLDVPNYIAKIKEVKANFAGKLNILTGIELGLCEKALPEYSQLLKEYNFDFVIGSIHLIDGMDPYYPNFWLYHDSKNAVQRYFTIMLDMITKFTDFDTLGHLDYIFRYIRDEAGNPGESHYAYREYASLIDPILKRVIELDKALEVNTAGYKYGLGVPNPQPEVLKRYIKLGGTKITIGSDGHKPEHLAYDFNKCEALLKELGFDGYYIFENRKPIKINF
;
A
#
# COMPACT_ATOMS: atom_id res chain seq x y z
N MET A 1 5.53 20.89 -0.31
CA MET A 1 4.70 20.23 0.76
C MET A 1 3.89 19.13 0.12
N ILE A 2 3.88 17.92 0.73
CA ILE A 2 3.01 16.83 0.28
C ILE A 2 1.55 17.21 0.55
N ILE A 3 0.74 17.25 -0.51
CA ILE A 3 -0.66 17.67 -0.47
C ILE A 3 -1.64 16.57 -0.93
N ALA A 4 -1.13 15.36 -1.12
CA ALA A 4 -1.94 14.21 -1.50
C ALA A 4 -1.60 13.00 -0.62
N ASP A 5 -2.63 12.30 -0.16
CA ASP A 5 -2.51 10.99 0.48
C ASP A 5 -3.16 9.94 -0.42
N MET A 6 -2.34 9.06 -1.00
CA MET A 6 -2.77 8.13 -2.04
C MET A 6 -3.03 6.71 -1.53
N HIS A 7 -2.88 6.46 -0.21
CA HIS A 7 -3.12 5.15 0.38
C HIS A 7 -3.79 5.30 1.73
N THR A 8 -5.09 5.05 1.76
CA THR A 8 -5.90 5.19 2.98
C THR A 8 -7.09 4.24 2.97
N HIS A 9 -7.53 3.85 4.16
CA HIS A 9 -8.59 2.89 4.39
C HIS A 9 -9.77 3.48 5.15
N SER A 10 -10.94 2.93 4.93
CA SER A 10 -12.19 3.31 5.59
C SER A 10 -12.86 2.09 6.24
N ASP A 11 -14.08 2.28 6.73
CA ASP A 11 -14.93 1.20 7.25
C ASP A 11 -15.39 0.17 6.20
N PHE A 12 -14.89 0.27 4.97
CA PHE A 12 -14.99 -0.78 3.95
C PHE A 12 -13.85 -1.81 4.02
N SER A 13 -12.75 -1.50 4.68
CA SER A 13 -11.67 -2.45 5.00
C SER A 13 -11.91 -3.12 6.34
N GLY A 14 -11.69 -4.43 6.43
CA GLY A 14 -11.97 -5.21 7.64
C GLY A 14 -11.13 -4.85 8.87
N ASP A 15 -10.11 -4.03 8.71
CA ASP A 15 -9.20 -3.55 9.76
C ASP A 15 -9.33 -2.04 10.05
N SER A 16 -10.37 -1.40 9.52
CA SER A 16 -10.71 -0.01 9.79
C SER A 16 -12.18 0.15 10.17
N GLU A 17 -12.45 0.94 11.22
CA GLU A 17 -13.80 1.26 11.69
C GLU A 17 -14.16 2.73 11.36
N THR A 18 -13.34 3.42 10.58
CA THR A 18 -13.49 4.85 10.36
C THR A 18 -14.34 5.15 9.14
N PRO A 19 -15.53 5.78 9.30
CA PRO A 19 -16.35 6.19 8.17
C PRO A 19 -15.60 7.13 7.21
N MET A 20 -15.86 6.98 5.91
CA MET A 20 -15.21 7.78 4.85
C MET A 20 -15.31 9.28 5.08
N GLU A 21 -16.45 9.78 5.60
CA GLU A 21 -16.64 11.19 5.89
C GLU A 21 -15.66 11.71 6.95
N LYS A 22 -15.36 10.90 7.96
CA LYS A 22 -14.42 11.25 9.03
C LYS A 22 -13.00 11.34 8.52
N GLN A 23 -12.62 10.41 7.63
CA GLN A 23 -11.35 10.45 6.93
C GLN A 23 -11.24 11.72 6.06
N ALA A 24 -12.26 12.02 5.23
CA ALA A 24 -12.31 13.19 4.37
C ALA A 24 -12.29 14.51 5.17
N GLU A 25 -13.07 14.62 6.28
CA GLU A 25 -13.03 15.76 7.18
C GLU A 25 -11.62 16.01 7.74
N LYS A 26 -10.94 14.95 8.12
CA LYS A 26 -9.56 15.03 8.63
C LYS A 26 -8.59 15.45 7.55
N ALA A 27 -8.70 14.88 6.34
CA ALA A 27 -7.88 15.25 5.19
C ALA A 27 -7.98 16.74 4.86
N VAL A 28 -9.21 17.30 4.87
CA VAL A 28 -9.44 18.76 4.71
C VAL A 28 -8.74 19.55 5.82
N ARG A 29 -8.87 19.12 7.09
CA ARG A 29 -8.22 19.80 8.23
C ARG A 29 -6.70 19.78 8.17
N LEU A 30 -6.12 18.73 7.57
CA LEU A 30 -4.68 18.61 7.33
C LEU A 30 -4.20 19.46 6.13
N GLY A 31 -5.13 20.04 5.35
CA GLY A 31 -4.82 20.85 4.19
C GLY A 31 -4.50 20.05 2.92
N LEU A 32 -4.80 18.75 2.91
CA LEU A 32 -4.65 17.93 1.72
C LEU A 32 -5.55 18.46 0.59
N LYS A 33 -5.07 18.33 -0.63
CA LYS A 33 -5.79 18.72 -1.86
C LYS A 33 -6.32 17.50 -2.61
N HIS A 34 -5.62 16.37 -2.52
CA HIS A 34 -6.00 15.10 -3.12
C HIS A 34 -6.01 14.02 -2.04
N TYR A 35 -6.96 13.14 -2.13
CA TYR A 35 -7.16 12.07 -1.16
C TYR A 35 -7.73 10.85 -1.86
N CYS A 36 -7.09 9.71 -1.71
CA CYS A 36 -7.52 8.47 -2.36
C CYS A 36 -7.96 7.45 -1.32
N PHE A 37 -9.21 7.01 -1.39
CA PHE A 37 -9.61 5.79 -0.69
C PHE A 37 -9.08 4.59 -1.48
N THR A 38 -8.42 3.68 -0.81
CA THR A 38 -7.80 2.48 -1.38
C THR A 38 -8.07 1.28 -0.50
N ASP A 39 -9.35 1.08 -0.14
CA ASP A 39 -9.76 -0.02 0.71
C ASP A 39 -9.33 -1.37 0.12
N HIS A 40 -9.08 -2.34 0.99
CA HIS A 40 -8.57 -3.66 0.63
C HIS A 40 -9.52 -4.47 -0.22
N GLU A 41 -9.01 -5.11 -1.26
CA GLU A 41 -9.61 -6.26 -1.93
C GLU A 41 -8.58 -7.39 -1.96
N ASP A 42 -8.62 -8.20 -0.91
CA ASP A 42 -7.74 -9.36 -0.75
C ASP A 42 -8.53 -10.65 -0.94
N LEU A 43 -8.79 -10.99 -2.19
CA LEU A 43 -9.41 -12.28 -2.52
C LEU A 43 -8.54 -13.43 -2.01
N TYR A 44 -9.18 -14.46 -1.47
CA TYR A 44 -8.52 -15.61 -0.87
C TYR A 44 -7.71 -15.31 0.40
N TYR A 45 -7.97 -14.16 1.05
CA TYR A 45 -7.48 -13.95 2.41
C TYR A 45 -8.11 -14.99 3.35
N PRO A 46 -7.37 -15.48 4.37
CA PRO A 46 -7.90 -16.46 5.33
C PRO A 46 -9.20 -15.97 5.99
N GLU A 47 -10.25 -16.80 5.92
CA GLU A 47 -11.54 -16.47 6.50
C GLU A 47 -11.48 -16.47 8.04
N VAL A 48 -12.20 -15.55 8.65
CA VAL A 48 -12.47 -15.52 10.09
C VAL A 48 -13.94 -15.88 10.33
N GLN A 49 -14.31 -16.20 11.57
CA GLN A 49 -15.73 -16.41 11.93
C GLN A 49 -16.38 -15.07 12.27
N ASP A 50 -17.54 -14.80 11.68
CA ASP A 50 -18.39 -13.68 12.05
C ASP A 50 -19.08 -13.93 13.43
N GLU A 51 -19.88 -12.98 13.89
CA GLU A 51 -20.64 -13.08 15.16
C GLU A 51 -21.63 -14.26 15.20
N ASN A 52 -22.01 -14.81 14.06
CA ASN A 52 -22.90 -15.95 13.91
C ASN A 52 -22.13 -17.28 13.67
N GLY A 53 -20.79 -17.24 13.65
CA GLY A 53 -19.93 -18.39 13.41
C GLY A 53 -19.80 -18.78 11.93
N ASN A 54 -20.19 -17.92 10.98
CA ASN A 54 -20.00 -18.16 9.57
C ASN A 54 -18.60 -17.72 9.11
N PRO A 55 -17.97 -18.46 8.17
CA PRO A 55 -16.70 -18.04 7.59
C PRO A 55 -16.90 -16.78 6.73
N VAL A 56 -16.08 -15.76 6.93
CA VAL A 56 -16.11 -14.51 6.19
C VAL A 56 -14.69 -14.03 5.88
N ASN A 57 -14.47 -13.61 4.65
CA ASN A 57 -13.27 -12.85 4.29
C ASN A 57 -13.54 -11.36 4.55
N ILE A 58 -12.98 -10.83 5.64
CA ILE A 58 -13.16 -9.43 6.06
C ILE A 58 -12.44 -8.41 5.16
N PHE A 59 -11.53 -8.87 4.29
CA PHE A 59 -10.81 -8.05 3.32
C PHE A 59 -11.36 -8.19 1.89
N LYS A 60 -12.56 -8.79 1.74
CA LYS A 60 -13.28 -8.80 0.47
C LYS A 60 -14.19 -7.58 0.39
N LEU A 61 -13.91 -6.70 -0.57
CA LEU A 61 -14.60 -5.43 -0.75
C LEU A 61 -16.00 -5.61 -1.36
N ASP A 62 -16.98 -4.93 -0.81
CA ASP A 62 -18.27 -4.70 -1.47
C ASP A 62 -18.12 -3.55 -2.47
N VAL A 63 -17.55 -3.84 -3.64
CA VAL A 63 -17.17 -2.84 -4.64
C VAL A 63 -18.33 -1.96 -5.10
N PRO A 64 -19.56 -2.47 -5.40
CA PRO A 64 -20.67 -1.62 -5.76
C PRO A 64 -21.02 -0.57 -4.69
N ASN A 65 -21.14 -1.00 -3.43
CA ASN A 65 -21.45 -0.09 -2.32
C ASN A 65 -20.29 0.85 -2.01
N TYR A 66 -19.05 0.39 -2.10
CA TYR A 66 -17.84 1.19 -1.97
C TYR A 66 -17.80 2.36 -2.96
N ILE A 67 -17.97 2.09 -4.25
CA ILE A 67 -17.97 3.12 -5.29
C ILE A 67 -19.15 4.10 -5.11
N ALA A 68 -20.34 3.58 -4.76
CA ALA A 68 -21.50 4.41 -4.49
C ALA A 68 -21.25 5.36 -3.31
N LYS A 69 -20.62 4.86 -2.23
CA LYS A 69 -20.29 5.66 -1.06
C LYS A 69 -19.22 6.71 -1.35
N ILE A 70 -18.17 6.37 -2.07
CA ILE A 70 -17.16 7.36 -2.50
C ILE A 70 -17.82 8.47 -3.33
N LYS A 71 -18.73 8.14 -4.24
CA LYS A 71 -19.45 9.13 -5.05
C LYS A 71 -20.25 10.11 -4.20
N GLU A 72 -20.91 9.64 -3.14
CA GLU A 72 -21.61 10.48 -2.15
C GLU A 72 -20.63 11.41 -1.44
N VAL A 73 -19.53 10.85 -0.91
CA VAL A 73 -18.53 11.63 -0.17
C VAL A 73 -17.84 12.65 -1.09
N LYS A 74 -17.51 12.29 -2.33
CA LYS A 74 -17.02 13.24 -3.35
C LYS A 74 -17.93 14.45 -3.51
N ALA A 75 -19.24 14.23 -3.58
CA ALA A 75 -20.23 15.30 -3.72
C ALA A 75 -20.24 16.22 -2.47
N ASN A 76 -20.17 15.65 -1.28
CA ASN A 76 -20.19 16.38 0.00
C ASN A 76 -18.93 17.24 0.22
N PHE A 77 -17.81 16.87 -0.37
CA PHE A 77 -16.52 17.57 -0.25
C PHE A 77 -16.11 18.34 -1.49
N ALA A 78 -17.01 18.47 -2.49
CA ALA A 78 -16.73 19.19 -3.74
C ALA A 78 -16.21 20.60 -3.47
N GLY A 79 -15.13 20.97 -4.17
CA GLY A 79 -14.46 22.28 -4.01
C GLY A 79 -13.58 22.40 -2.76
N LYS A 80 -13.56 21.39 -1.86
CA LYS A 80 -12.71 21.37 -0.65
C LYS A 80 -11.59 20.35 -0.76
N LEU A 81 -11.88 19.18 -1.30
CA LEU A 81 -10.97 18.05 -1.40
C LEU A 81 -11.24 17.30 -2.70
N ASN A 82 -10.20 17.04 -3.49
CA ASN A 82 -10.29 16.15 -4.63
C ASN A 82 -10.17 14.70 -4.13
N ILE A 83 -11.30 14.01 -3.98
CA ILE A 83 -11.36 12.62 -3.56
C ILE A 83 -11.23 11.73 -4.79
N LEU A 84 -10.37 10.73 -4.72
CA LEU A 84 -10.10 9.74 -5.77
C LEU A 84 -10.64 8.39 -5.36
N THR A 85 -11.11 7.62 -6.35
CA THR A 85 -11.59 6.25 -6.15
C THR A 85 -10.46 5.29 -6.45
N GLY A 86 -9.83 4.76 -5.43
CA GLY A 86 -8.77 3.77 -5.56
C GLY A 86 -9.17 2.41 -5.02
N ILE A 87 -8.23 1.48 -5.07
CA ILE A 87 -8.34 0.14 -4.50
C ILE A 87 -6.94 -0.39 -4.21
N GLU A 88 -6.77 -1.11 -3.11
CA GLU A 88 -5.56 -1.89 -2.86
C GLU A 88 -5.85 -3.38 -3.07
N LEU A 89 -5.14 -3.98 -4.03
CA LEU A 89 -5.27 -5.39 -4.39
C LEU A 89 -4.18 -6.20 -3.68
N GLY A 90 -4.58 -7.14 -2.82
CA GLY A 90 -3.67 -8.13 -2.25
C GLY A 90 -3.34 -9.22 -3.27
N LEU A 91 -2.23 -9.07 -3.98
CA LEU A 91 -1.88 -9.92 -5.11
C LEU A 91 -1.55 -11.34 -4.67
N CYS A 92 -2.34 -12.30 -5.11
CA CYS A 92 -2.06 -13.73 -5.02
C CYS A 92 -2.46 -14.41 -6.34
N GLU A 93 -1.75 -15.48 -6.71
CA GLU A 93 -1.88 -16.09 -8.05
C GLU A 93 -3.32 -16.49 -8.39
N LYS A 94 -4.07 -17.00 -7.42
CA LYS A 94 -5.45 -17.43 -7.62
C LYS A 94 -6.39 -16.28 -7.95
N ALA A 95 -6.13 -15.07 -7.43
CA ALA A 95 -6.98 -13.90 -7.58
C ALA A 95 -6.75 -13.10 -8.87
N LEU A 96 -5.63 -13.30 -9.58
CA LEU A 96 -5.27 -12.47 -10.73
C LEU A 96 -6.32 -12.43 -11.85
N PRO A 97 -7.00 -13.54 -12.21
CA PRO A 97 -8.08 -13.50 -13.21
C PRO A 97 -9.29 -12.67 -12.74
N GLU A 98 -9.63 -12.77 -11.45
CA GLU A 98 -10.76 -12.05 -10.85
C GLU A 98 -10.46 -10.56 -10.74
N TYR A 99 -9.23 -10.17 -10.36
CA TYR A 99 -8.79 -8.77 -10.39
C TYR A 99 -8.82 -8.18 -11.81
N SER A 100 -8.40 -8.96 -12.82
CA SER A 100 -8.48 -8.52 -14.20
C SER A 100 -9.93 -8.31 -14.67
N GLN A 101 -10.89 -9.07 -14.14
CA GLN A 101 -12.31 -8.89 -14.42
C GLN A 101 -12.85 -7.67 -13.67
N LEU A 102 -12.53 -7.52 -12.38
CA LEU A 102 -12.93 -6.40 -11.53
C LEU A 102 -12.54 -5.04 -12.14
N LEU A 103 -11.29 -4.92 -12.60
CA LEU A 103 -10.77 -3.68 -13.19
C LEU A 103 -11.34 -3.36 -14.58
N LYS A 104 -11.97 -4.33 -15.26
CA LYS A 104 -12.75 -4.09 -16.47
C LYS A 104 -14.19 -3.66 -16.17
N GLU A 105 -14.74 -4.16 -15.08
CA GLU A 105 -16.13 -3.90 -14.68
C GLU A 105 -16.29 -2.55 -14.01
N TYR A 106 -15.30 -2.15 -13.18
CA TYR A 106 -15.35 -0.92 -12.39
C TYR A 106 -14.22 0.05 -12.76
N ASN A 107 -14.56 1.34 -12.76
CA ASN A 107 -13.59 2.40 -13.05
C ASN A 107 -12.97 2.92 -11.75
N PHE A 108 -11.68 2.68 -11.59
CA PHE A 108 -10.87 3.26 -10.51
C PHE A 108 -9.99 4.39 -11.06
N ASP A 109 -9.71 5.37 -10.20
CA ASP A 109 -8.70 6.41 -10.47
C ASP A 109 -7.29 5.86 -10.24
N PHE A 110 -7.14 4.93 -9.28
CA PHE A 110 -5.86 4.44 -8.81
C PHE A 110 -5.92 2.99 -8.29
N VAL A 111 -4.92 2.19 -8.61
CA VAL A 111 -4.82 0.78 -8.17
C VAL A 111 -3.45 0.54 -7.58
N ILE A 112 -3.42 0.11 -6.32
CA ILE A 112 -2.22 -0.38 -5.63
C ILE A 112 -2.15 -1.90 -5.80
N GLY A 113 -0.97 -2.42 -6.14
CA GLY A 113 -0.70 -3.85 -6.09
C GLY A 113 0.21 -4.16 -4.89
N SER A 114 -0.27 -4.92 -3.92
CA SER A 114 0.43 -5.22 -2.67
C SER A 114 0.59 -6.71 -2.44
N ILE A 115 1.55 -7.11 -1.60
CA ILE A 115 1.70 -8.49 -1.14
C ILE A 115 1.42 -8.51 0.37
N HIS A 116 0.31 -9.10 0.76
CA HIS A 116 -0.09 -9.25 2.16
C HIS A 116 0.12 -10.67 2.67
N LEU A 117 0.05 -11.67 1.77
CA LEU A 117 0.15 -13.07 2.14
C LEU A 117 1.44 -13.71 1.62
N ILE A 118 2.06 -14.53 2.45
CA ILE A 118 3.14 -15.44 2.08
C ILE A 118 2.58 -16.86 2.19
N ASP A 119 2.47 -17.53 1.03
CA ASP A 119 1.93 -18.89 0.94
C ASP A 119 0.57 -19.07 1.66
N GLY A 120 -0.29 -18.03 1.59
CA GLY A 120 -1.63 -18.03 2.18
C GLY A 120 -1.70 -17.63 3.65
N MET A 121 -0.62 -17.17 4.25
CA MET A 121 -0.56 -16.68 5.63
C MET A 121 -0.09 -15.23 5.69
N ASP A 122 -0.69 -14.44 6.57
CA ASP A 122 -0.29 -13.05 6.80
C ASP A 122 0.80 -12.95 7.88
N PRO A 123 1.97 -12.34 7.58
CA PRO A 123 3.04 -12.14 8.55
C PRO A 123 2.67 -11.18 9.70
N TYR A 124 1.57 -10.45 9.60
CA TYR A 124 1.01 -9.67 10.71
C TYR A 124 0.74 -10.56 11.94
N TYR A 125 0.23 -11.77 11.73
CA TYR A 125 -0.15 -12.66 12.82
C TYR A 125 1.05 -13.44 13.39
N PRO A 126 1.19 -13.50 14.74
CA PRO A 126 2.33 -14.21 15.38
C PRO A 126 2.45 -15.69 15.00
N ASN A 127 1.33 -16.37 14.66
CA ASN A 127 1.35 -17.77 14.27
C ASN A 127 2.12 -18.01 12.95
N PHE A 128 2.20 -17.02 12.05
CA PHE A 128 3.05 -17.10 10.87
C PHE A 128 4.50 -17.42 11.26
N TRP A 129 5.04 -16.71 12.26
CA TRP A 129 6.43 -16.80 12.69
C TRP A 129 6.76 -18.07 13.48
N LEU A 130 5.75 -18.87 13.88
CA LEU A 130 5.98 -20.20 14.46
C LEU A 130 6.46 -21.22 13.42
N TYR A 131 6.18 -20.99 12.15
CA TYR A 131 6.47 -21.90 11.04
C TYR A 131 7.48 -21.36 10.05
N HIS A 132 7.89 -20.09 10.19
CA HIS A 132 8.77 -19.42 9.24
C HIS A 132 9.91 -18.72 9.99
N ASP A 133 11.15 -19.04 9.64
CA ASP A 133 12.26 -18.18 10.07
C ASP A 133 12.29 -16.89 9.24
N SER A 134 12.74 -15.81 9.87
CA SER A 134 12.67 -14.46 9.30
C SER A 134 13.38 -14.34 7.95
N LYS A 135 14.53 -14.99 7.79
CA LYS A 135 15.33 -14.88 6.57
C LYS A 135 14.62 -15.55 5.39
N ASN A 136 14.11 -16.78 5.59
CA ASN A 136 13.40 -17.50 4.54
C ASN A 136 12.06 -16.82 4.22
N ALA A 137 11.34 -16.28 5.23
CA ALA A 137 10.12 -15.53 5.04
C ALA A 137 10.34 -14.29 4.17
N VAL A 138 11.38 -13.49 4.45
CA VAL A 138 11.73 -12.30 3.66
C VAL A 138 12.12 -12.67 2.22
N GLN A 139 12.92 -13.72 2.04
CA GLN A 139 13.28 -14.20 0.70
C GLN A 139 12.05 -14.67 -0.08
N ARG A 140 11.14 -15.38 0.59
CA ARG A 140 9.90 -15.87 -0.02
C ARG A 140 8.97 -14.71 -0.39
N TYR A 141 8.84 -13.71 0.49
CA TYR A 141 8.06 -12.49 0.26
C TYR A 141 8.49 -11.76 -1.02
N PHE A 142 9.78 -11.47 -1.18
CA PHE A 142 10.29 -10.81 -2.39
C PHE A 142 10.16 -11.68 -3.64
N THR A 143 10.30 -13.01 -3.50
CA THR A 143 10.11 -13.94 -4.62
C THR A 143 8.66 -13.92 -5.10
N ILE A 144 7.69 -13.96 -4.18
CA ILE A 144 6.25 -13.85 -4.49
C ILE A 144 5.98 -12.49 -5.14
N MET A 145 6.51 -11.41 -4.59
CA MET A 145 6.30 -10.07 -5.14
C MET A 145 6.74 -9.97 -6.59
N LEU A 146 7.95 -10.42 -6.92
CA LEU A 146 8.44 -10.42 -8.30
C LEU A 146 7.59 -11.28 -9.23
N ASP A 147 7.17 -12.44 -8.77
CA ASP A 147 6.30 -13.34 -9.54
C ASP A 147 4.94 -12.68 -9.81
N MET A 148 4.32 -12.09 -8.80
CA MET A 148 3.01 -11.45 -8.93
C MET A 148 3.04 -10.26 -9.87
N ILE A 149 3.99 -9.32 -9.73
CA ILE A 149 4.07 -8.16 -10.63
C ILE A 149 4.58 -8.52 -12.04
N THR A 150 5.06 -9.74 -12.23
CA THR A 150 5.39 -10.28 -13.56
C THR A 150 4.13 -10.82 -14.25
N LYS A 151 3.28 -11.51 -13.50
CA LYS A 151 2.04 -12.13 -13.97
C LYS A 151 0.89 -11.13 -14.10
N PHE A 152 0.83 -10.14 -13.22
CA PHE A 152 -0.23 -9.13 -13.18
C PHE A 152 0.38 -7.73 -13.26
N THR A 153 0.02 -6.99 -14.31
CA THR A 153 0.59 -5.67 -14.62
C THR A 153 -0.44 -4.55 -14.60
N ASP A 154 -1.69 -4.85 -14.25
CA ASP A 154 -2.79 -3.87 -14.26
C ASP A 154 -2.96 -3.17 -12.89
N PHE A 155 -1.85 -2.69 -12.34
CA PHE A 155 -1.78 -1.79 -11.18
C PHE A 155 -1.06 -0.50 -11.57
N ASP A 156 -1.12 0.55 -10.74
CA ASP A 156 -0.47 1.84 -10.99
C ASP A 156 0.77 2.04 -10.13
N THR A 157 0.74 1.56 -8.89
CA THR A 157 1.87 1.58 -7.96
C THR A 157 2.06 0.24 -7.27
N LEU A 158 3.32 -0.12 -7.03
CA LEU A 158 3.66 -1.23 -6.13
C LEU A 158 3.63 -0.73 -4.69
N GLY A 159 2.74 -1.30 -3.86
CA GLY A 159 2.56 -0.94 -2.46
C GLY A 159 3.76 -1.33 -1.59
N HIS A 160 3.99 -0.60 -0.53
CA HIS A 160 4.92 -0.84 0.61
C HIS A 160 5.90 -2.02 0.45
N LEU A 161 6.81 -1.92 -0.52
CA LEU A 161 7.70 -2.99 -1.03
C LEU A 161 8.34 -3.86 0.07
N ASP A 162 8.71 -3.30 1.20
CA ASP A 162 9.38 -4.00 2.30
C ASP A 162 8.50 -4.15 3.56
N TYR A 163 7.19 -4.21 3.35
CA TYR A 163 6.14 -4.36 4.37
C TYR A 163 6.44 -5.45 5.42
N ILE A 164 6.99 -6.61 5.01
CA ILE A 164 7.27 -7.74 5.90
C ILE A 164 8.14 -7.34 7.11
N PHE A 165 9.02 -6.33 6.96
CA PHE A 165 9.90 -5.90 8.04
C PHE A 165 9.17 -5.21 9.21
N ARG A 166 7.90 -4.83 9.03
CA ARG A 166 7.04 -4.34 10.12
C ARG A 166 6.77 -5.41 11.17
N TYR A 167 6.84 -6.69 10.81
CA TYR A 167 6.31 -7.81 11.58
C TYR A 167 7.33 -8.88 11.94
N ILE A 168 8.59 -8.73 11.57
CA ILE A 168 9.64 -9.69 11.91
C ILE A 168 9.66 -9.93 13.42
N ARG A 169 9.74 -11.22 13.79
CA ARG A 169 9.82 -11.69 15.17
C ARG A 169 11.12 -12.45 15.40
N ASP A 170 11.66 -12.39 16.62
CA ASP A 170 12.73 -13.27 17.05
C ASP A 170 12.21 -14.68 17.38
N GLU A 171 13.09 -15.63 17.67
CA GLU A 171 12.73 -17.01 18.01
C GLU A 171 11.81 -17.12 19.25
N ALA A 172 11.79 -16.11 20.12
CA ALA A 172 10.93 -16.03 21.28
C ALA A 172 9.58 -15.35 21.00
N GLY A 173 9.34 -14.90 19.73
CA GLY A 173 8.13 -14.23 19.31
C GLY A 173 8.06 -12.74 19.66
N ASN A 174 9.15 -12.15 20.20
CA ASN A 174 9.24 -10.72 20.42
C ASN A 174 9.47 -9.99 19.08
N PRO A 175 9.13 -8.68 19.00
CA PRO A 175 9.52 -7.88 17.84
C PRO A 175 11.00 -8.04 17.54
N GLY A 176 11.30 -8.59 16.36
CA GLY A 176 12.67 -8.80 15.90
C GLY A 176 13.31 -7.53 15.36
N GLU A 177 14.52 -7.66 14.82
CA GLU A 177 15.19 -6.55 14.18
C GLU A 177 14.50 -6.22 12.85
N SER A 178 13.73 -5.14 12.84
CA SER A 178 12.98 -4.67 11.68
C SER A 178 13.83 -3.85 10.69
N HIS A 179 15.08 -3.55 11.07
CA HIS A 179 16.04 -2.90 10.19
C HIS A 179 16.86 -3.94 9.41
N TYR A 180 17.00 -3.73 8.13
CA TYR A 180 17.82 -4.57 7.27
C TYR A 180 18.75 -3.72 6.42
N ALA A 181 19.89 -4.26 6.06
CA ALA A 181 20.75 -3.62 5.07
C ALA A 181 20.27 -4.04 3.66
N TYR A 182 19.97 -3.08 2.79
CA TYR A 182 19.55 -3.36 1.41
C TYR A 182 20.44 -4.41 0.72
N ARG A 183 21.78 -4.37 0.95
CA ARG A 183 22.76 -5.29 0.35
C ARG A 183 22.45 -6.78 0.62
N GLU A 184 21.77 -7.10 1.71
CA GLU A 184 21.46 -8.49 2.10
C GLU A 184 20.41 -9.11 1.17
N TYR A 185 19.52 -8.27 0.64
CA TYR A 185 18.42 -8.68 -0.25
C TYR A 185 18.49 -8.04 -1.63
N ALA A 186 19.62 -7.42 -1.99
CA ALA A 186 19.79 -6.71 -3.25
C ALA A 186 19.48 -7.57 -4.48
N SER A 187 19.87 -8.86 -4.45
CA SER A 187 19.59 -9.82 -5.53
C SER A 187 18.11 -10.12 -5.74
N LEU A 188 17.26 -9.86 -4.75
CA LEU A 188 15.80 -10.03 -4.79
C LEU A 188 15.10 -8.69 -5.06
N ILE A 189 15.54 -7.61 -4.43
CA ILE A 189 14.95 -6.28 -4.55
C ILE A 189 15.22 -5.66 -5.93
N ASP A 190 16.45 -5.77 -6.45
CA ASP A 190 16.81 -5.17 -7.75
C ASP A 190 15.93 -5.64 -8.92
N PRO A 191 15.62 -6.95 -9.06
CA PRO A 191 14.70 -7.40 -10.11
C PRO A 191 13.29 -6.79 -9.97
N ILE A 192 12.78 -6.63 -8.74
CA ILE A 192 11.49 -5.99 -8.49
C ILE A 192 11.52 -4.54 -8.94
N LEU A 193 12.51 -3.77 -8.49
CA LEU A 193 12.67 -2.36 -8.88
C LEU A 193 12.79 -2.17 -10.40
N LYS A 194 13.59 -3.03 -11.05
CA LYS A 194 13.71 -3.04 -12.51
C LYS A 194 12.38 -3.34 -13.18
N ARG A 195 11.63 -4.32 -12.66
CA ARG A 195 10.34 -4.69 -13.22
C ARG A 195 9.32 -3.56 -13.09
N VAL A 196 9.27 -2.85 -11.95
CA VAL A 196 8.42 -1.66 -11.74
C VAL A 196 8.75 -0.57 -12.77
N ILE A 197 10.05 -0.32 -13.01
CA ILE A 197 10.52 0.67 -13.99
C ILE A 197 10.16 0.24 -15.41
N GLU A 198 10.42 -1.01 -15.80
CA GLU A 198 10.10 -1.57 -17.13
C GLU A 198 8.61 -1.47 -17.45
N LEU A 199 7.76 -1.69 -16.46
CA LEU A 199 6.31 -1.58 -16.59
C LEU A 199 5.81 -0.13 -16.57
N ASP A 200 6.70 0.85 -16.39
CA ASP A 200 6.36 2.27 -16.22
C ASP A 200 5.41 2.54 -15.04
N LYS A 201 5.47 1.71 -13.99
CA LYS A 201 4.66 1.85 -12.76
C LYS A 201 5.36 2.73 -11.74
N ALA A 202 4.59 3.20 -10.75
CA ALA A 202 5.15 3.91 -9.61
C ALA A 202 5.61 2.91 -8.52
N LEU A 203 6.54 3.37 -7.68
CA LEU A 203 6.87 2.74 -6.41
C LEU A 203 6.22 3.56 -5.29
N GLU A 204 5.49 2.92 -4.41
CA GLU A 204 4.95 3.60 -3.25
C GLU A 204 6.04 3.98 -2.25
N VAL A 205 5.90 5.17 -1.65
CA VAL A 205 6.58 5.57 -0.41
C VAL A 205 5.53 5.65 0.69
N ASN A 206 5.43 4.58 1.46
CA ASN A 206 4.41 4.40 2.48
C ASN A 206 4.94 4.85 3.84
N THR A 207 4.30 5.85 4.44
CA THR A 207 4.79 6.46 5.68
C THR A 207 4.38 5.72 6.94
N ALA A 208 3.55 4.66 6.84
CA ALA A 208 3.22 3.82 7.98
C ALA A 208 4.46 3.19 8.64
N GLY A 209 5.57 3.02 7.91
CA GLY A 209 6.83 2.58 8.50
C GLY A 209 7.27 3.44 9.69
N TYR A 210 7.05 4.75 9.65
CA TYR A 210 7.29 5.62 10.82
C TYR A 210 6.36 5.30 11.98
N LYS A 211 5.07 5.08 11.70
CA LYS A 211 4.04 4.73 12.68
C LYS A 211 4.31 3.39 13.35
N TYR A 212 4.81 2.43 12.61
CA TYR A 212 5.18 1.10 13.12
C TYR A 212 6.56 1.04 13.79
N GLY A 213 7.22 2.19 13.98
CA GLY A 213 8.47 2.28 14.72
C GLY A 213 9.74 1.94 13.94
N LEU A 214 9.64 1.77 12.61
CA LEU A 214 10.81 1.54 11.76
C LEU A 214 11.72 2.78 11.65
N GLY A 215 11.22 3.95 12.02
CA GLY A 215 11.96 5.23 11.87
C GLY A 215 12.16 5.69 10.43
N VAL A 216 11.74 4.90 9.45
CA VAL A 216 11.84 5.12 8.00
C VAL A 216 10.53 4.74 7.30
N PRO A 217 10.27 5.22 6.07
CA PRO A 217 9.11 4.75 5.31
C PRO A 217 9.33 3.34 4.73
N ASN A 218 8.31 2.75 4.15
CA ASN A 218 8.39 1.58 3.28
C ASN A 218 8.32 2.01 1.80
N PRO A 219 9.32 1.73 0.95
CA PRO A 219 10.57 1.09 1.34
C PRO A 219 11.56 2.06 2.01
N GLN A 220 12.55 1.45 2.70
CA GLN A 220 13.60 2.19 3.38
C GLN A 220 14.47 3.04 2.41
N PRO A 221 15.20 4.08 2.92
CA PRO A 221 15.96 5.02 2.09
C PRO A 221 17.00 4.39 1.16
N GLU A 222 17.67 3.29 1.55
CA GLU A 222 18.66 2.62 0.68
C GLU A 222 17.99 2.00 -0.56
N VAL A 223 16.78 1.49 -0.44
CA VAL A 223 15.99 0.98 -1.58
C VAL A 223 15.56 2.13 -2.50
N LEU A 224 15.12 3.26 -1.95
CA LEU A 224 14.77 4.44 -2.73
C LEU A 224 15.99 5.01 -3.47
N LYS A 225 17.17 5.07 -2.82
CA LYS A 225 18.44 5.41 -3.50
C LYS A 225 18.76 4.46 -4.65
N ARG A 226 18.51 3.17 -4.43
CA ARG A 226 18.73 2.17 -5.48
C ARG A 226 17.75 2.32 -6.62
N TYR A 227 16.47 2.59 -6.34
CA TYR A 227 15.45 2.84 -7.34
C TYR A 227 15.85 3.98 -8.29
N ILE A 228 16.29 5.11 -7.74
CA ILE A 228 16.82 6.24 -8.53
C ILE A 228 18.01 5.80 -9.39
N LYS A 229 18.98 5.08 -8.82
CA LYS A 229 20.17 4.60 -9.56
C LYS A 229 19.83 3.67 -10.71
N LEU A 230 18.70 2.96 -10.63
CA LEU A 230 18.20 2.10 -11.70
C LEU A 230 17.38 2.88 -12.75
N GLY A 231 17.17 4.18 -12.56
CA GLY A 231 16.40 5.03 -13.47
C GLY A 231 14.94 5.23 -13.08
N GLY A 232 14.55 4.78 -11.88
CA GLY A 232 13.20 5.00 -11.35
C GLY A 232 12.96 6.45 -10.96
N THR A 233 11.81 6.99 -11.37
CA THR A 233 11.45 8.41 -11.14
C THR A 233 10.03 8.57 -10.61
N LYS A 234 9.16 7.56 -10.79
CA LYS A 234 7.76 7.64 -10.38
C LYS A 234 7.58 7.07 -8.98
N ILE A 235 7.16 7.91 -8.05
CA ILE A 235 6.75 7.51 -6.72
C ILE A 235 5.34 8.02 -6.41
N THR A 236 4.56 7.27 -5.65
CA THR A 236 3.36 7.73 -4.96
C THR A 236 3.65 7.85 -3.47
N ILE A 237 2.85 8.60 -2.73
CA ILE A 237 3.01 8.74 -1.28
C ILE A 237 1.68 8.39 -0.62
N GLY A 238 1.72 7.49 0.36
CA GLY A 238 0.57 7.07 1.13
C GLY A 238 0.88 6.96 2.63
N SER A 239 -0.11 7.26 3.46
CA SER A 239 0.00 7.09 4.91
C SER A 239 -0.41 5.70 5.38
N ASP A 240 -1.13 4.94 4.56
CA ASP A 240 -1.74 3.67 4.92
C ASP A 240 -2.60 3.84 6.19
N GLY A 241 -3.41 4.92 6.12
CA GLY A 241 -4.13 5.46 7.26
C GLY A 241 -5.48 4.79 7.44
N HIS A 242 -5.65 3.98 8.49
CA HIS A 242 -6.89 3.30 8.89
C HIS A 242 -7.70 4.10 9.91
N LYS A 243 -7.13 5.19 10.45
CA LYS A 243 -7.74 6.08 11.44
C LYS A 243 -7.40 7.53 11.12
N PRO A 244 -8.23 8.51 11.53
CA PRO A 244 -7.97 9.93 11.23
C PRO A 244 -6.62 10.43 11.71
N GLU A 245 -6.10 9.93 12.83
CA GLU A 245 -4.79 10.29 13.38
C GLU A 245 -3.61 9.73 12.58
N HIS A 246 -3.86 8.75 11.71
CA HIS A 246 -2.84 8.13 10.87
C HIS A 246 -2.70 8.83 9.50
N LEU A 247 -3.65 9.68 9.11
CA LEU A 247 -3.61 10.35 7.81
C LEU A 247 -2.43 11.32 7.70
N ALA A 248 -1.76 11.29 6.56
CA ALA A 248 -0.57 12.10 6.28
C ALA A 248 0.51 11.97 7.38
N TYR A 249 0.64 10.78 7.97
CA TYR A 249 1.55 10.53 9.09
C TYR A 249 2.99 10.82 8.68
N ASP A 250 3.65 11.73 9.41
CA ASP A 250 5.04 12.15 9.17
C ASP A 250 5.36 12.59 7.72
N PHE A 251 4.38 13.12 6.98
CA PHE A 251 4.59 13.59 5.60
C PHE A 251 5.69 14.66 5.50
N ASN A 252 5.84 15.53 6.50
CA ASN A 252 6.93 16.51 6.52
C ASN A 252 8.31 15.84 6.57
N LYS A 253 8.44 14.78 7.37
CA LYS A 253 9.68 14.00 7.47
C LYS A 253 9.94 13.22 6.18
N CYS A 254 8.90 12.66 5.60
CA CYS A 254 8.97 11.97 4.31
C CYS A 254 9.41 12.93 3.19
N GLU A 255 8.82 14.12 3.10
CA GLU A 255 9.19 15.13 2.10
C GLU A 255 10.65 15.54 2.21
N ALA A 256 11.13 15.79 3.43
CA ALA A 256 12.54 16.14 3.67
C ALA A 256 13.49 15.03 3.17
N LEU A 257 13.18 13.77 3.51
CA LEU A 257 13.92 12.61 3.02
C LEU A 257 13.91 12.50 1.49
N LEU A 258 12.76 12.63 0.85
CA LEU A 258 12.64 12.49 -0.60
C LEU A 258 13.42 13.58 -1.35
N LYS A 259 13.38 14.82 -0.85
CA LYS A 259 14.21 15.92 -1.39
C LYS A 259 15.70 15.65 -1.22
N GLU A 260 16.14 15.16 -0.07
CA GLU A 260 17.52 14.77 0.19
C GLU A 260 17.99 13.67 -0.77
N LEU A 261 17.10 12.72 -1.09
CA LEU A 261 17.37 11.64 -2.05
C LEU A 261 17.42 12.12 -3.50
N GLY A 262 16.91 13.32 -3.80
CA GLY A 262 16.92 13.92 -5.13
C GLY A 262 15.60 13.75 -5.92
N PHE A 263 14.51 13.36 -5.28
CA PHE A 263 13.21 13.44 -5.93
C PHE A 263 12.75 14.91 -6.02
N ASP A 264 12.21 15.29 -7.16
CA ASP A 264 11.68 16.64 -7.42
C ASP A 264 10.15 16.75 -7.23
N GLY A 265 9.50 15.61 -6.98
CA GLY A 265 8.05 15.49 -6.79
C GLY A 265 7.61 14.05 -6.68
N TYR A 266 6.31 13.87 -6.69
CA TYR A 266 5.63 12.57 -6.62
C TYR A 266 4.41 12.57 -7.54
N TYR A 267 3.74 11.44 -7.67
CA TYR A 267 2.60 11.28 -8.58
C TYR A 267 1.33 10.95 -7.82
N ILE A 268 0.22 11.54 -8.28
CA ILE A 268 -1.14 11.07 -8.04
C ILE A 268 -1.66 10.45 -9.33
N PHE A 269 -2.77 9.72 -9.24
CA PHE A 269 -3.40 9.12 -10.42
C PHE A 269 -4.88 9.53 -10.48
N GLU A 270 -5.33 9.95 -11.65
CA GLU A 270 -6.74 10.18 -11.97
C GLU A 270 -7.10 9.40 -13.24
N ASN A 271 -8.14 8.60 -13.19
CA ASN A 271 -8.50 7.70 -14.29
C ASN A 271 -7.30 6.86 -14.77
N ARG A 272 -6.51 6.33 -13.84
CA ARG A 272 -5.30 5.52 -14.07
C ARG A 272 -4.16 6.26 -14.79
N LYS A 273 -4.22 7.59 -14.85
CA LYS A 273 -3.19 8.43 -15.50
C LYS A 273 -2.36 9.17 -14.45
N PRO A 274 -1.02 9.05 -14.52
CA PRO A 274 -0.15 9.71 -13.57
C PRO A 274 -0.12 11.23 -13.80
N ILE A 275 -0.25 11.99 -12.72
CA ILE A 275 -0.14 13.46 -12.67
C ILE A 275 0.96 13.80 -11.68
N LYS A 276 2.02 14.48 -12.14
CA LYS A 276 3.15 14.85 -11.27
C LYS A 276 2.81 16.07 -10.42
N ILE A 277 3.12 15.97 -9.13
CA ILE A 277 3.09 17.08 -8.18
C ILE A 277 4.53 17.35 -7.72
N ASN A 278 5.01 18.59 -7.93
CA ASN A 278 6.34 18.99 -7.48
C ASN A 278 6.33 19.32 -5.98
N PHE A 279 7.47 19.10 -5.30
CA PHE A 279 7.66 19.44 -3.89
C PHE A 279 7.72 20.94 -3.63
#